data_23fb0d61955730de6d2e5d01356cf4a3
#
_entry.id   23fb0d61955730de6d2e5d01356cf4a3
#
_cell.length_a   1.000
_cell.length_b   1.000
_cell.length_c   1.000
_cell.angle_alpha   90.00
_cell.angle_beta   90.00
_cell.angle_gamma   90.00
#
_symmetry.space_group_name_H-M   'P 1'
#
loop_
_entity.id
_entity.type
_entity.pdbx_description
1 polymer ?
#
loop_
_entity_poly.entity_id
_entity_poly.type
_entity_poly.pdbx_seq_one_letter_code
_entity_poly.pdbx_strand_id
1 'polypeptide(L)'
;MLTNKNIVVCVCGGIAVYKVVGVVSKLKKQNANVFVVMSYSATKFVTPLTFQTISTNLVTTRLYDDMGNAEINHIALAQNADLFVVAPATANIIGKIANGIADDIVSTSIIATKAPVLLVPAMNTVMYENPIVQNNIEKLKKFGYKFLEPEVGTMAMKSEQDGIGRLPESISIVNHVLDMEF
;
A
#
# COMPACT_ATOMS: atom_id res chain seq x y z
N MET A 1 -11.36 -14.54 9.16
CA MET A 1 -11.58 -13.28 9.92
C MET A 1 -10.25 -12.78 10.45
N LEU A 2 -10.04 -11.46 10.47
CA LEU A 2 -8.77 -10.83 10.86
C LEU A 2 -8.83 -10.22 12.27
N THR A 3 -9.56 -10.89 13.17
CA THR A 3 -9.73 -10.42 14.55
C THR A 3 -8.39 -10.31 15.26
N ASN A 4 -8.15 -9.18 15.91
CA ASN A 4 -6.91 -8.82 16.61
C ASN A 4 -5.66 -8.68 15.70
N LYS A 5 -5.84 -8.66 14.37
CA LYS A 5 -4.74 -8.41 13.44
C LYS A 5 -4.57 -6.92 13.16
N ASN A 6 -3.36 -6.42 13.30
CA ASN A 6 -2.95 -5.07 12.96
C ASN A 6 -2.48 -5.04 11.51
N ILE A 7 -3.27 -4.43 10.64
CA ILE A 7 -2.93 -4.31 9.21
C ILE A 7 -2.60 -2.85 8.90
N VAL A 8 -1.40 -2.61 8.41
CA VAL A 8 -0.97 -1.30 7.94
C VAL A 8 -1.20 -1.21 6.44
N VAL A 9 -2.11 -0.32 6.01
CA VAL A 9 -2.37 -0.04 4.59
C VAL A 9 -1.57 1.19 4.18
N CYS A 10 -0.55 0.97 3.35
CA CYS A 10 0.30 2.00 2.77
C CYS A 10 -0.29 2.47 1.43
N VAL A 11 -0.72 3.73 1.38
CA VAL A 11 -1.38 4.31 0.21
C VAL A 11 -0.41 5.20 -0.54
N CYS A 12 -0.08 4.82 -1.79
CA CYS A 12 0.83 5.59 -2.65
C CYS A 12 0.06 6.37 -3.72
N GLY A 13 0.65 7.48 -4.19
CA GLY A 13 -0.01 8.43 -5.08
C GLY A 13 -0.27 7.91 -6.48
N GLY A 14 -1.53 7.78 -6.85
CA GLY A 14 -2.04 7.43 -8.16
C GLY A 14 -3.57 7.45 -8.16
N ILE A 15 -4.18 7.51 -9.35
CA ILE A 15 -5.65 7.59 -9.44
C ILE A 15 -6.35 6.43 -8.71
N ALA A 16 -5.75 5.25 -8.67
CA ALA A 16 -6.31 4.07 -8.01
C ALA A 16 -6.47 4.21 -6.47
N VAL A 17 -5.99 5.30 -5.84
CA VAL A 17 -6.16 5.58 -4.41
C VAL A 17 -7.63 5.51 -4.00
N TYR A 18 -8.58 6.00 -4.84
CA TYR A 18 -10.00 5.96 -4.52
C TYR A 18 -10.54 4.54 -4.27
N LYS A 19 -10.00 3.53 -4.94
CA LYS A 19 -10.40 2.12 -4.74
C LYS A 19 -9.92 1.57 -3.39
N VAL A 20 -8.81 2.09 -2.87
CA VAL A 20 -8.23 1.62 -1.60
C VAL A 20 -9.11 1.99 -0.40
N VAL A 21 -9.93 3.01 -0.52
CA VAL A 21 -10.98 3.33 0.45
C VAL A 21 -11.89 2.10 0.69
N GLY A 22 -12.26 1.41 -0.39
CA GLY A 22 -13.03 0.16 -0.32
C GLY A 22 -12.26 -1.00 0.30
N VAL A 23 -10.92 -1.06 0.13
CA VAL A 23 -10.07 -2.08 0.78
C VAL A 23 -10.10 -1.88 2.29
N VAL A 24 -9.81 -0.66 2.77
CA VAL A 24 -9.82 -0.33 4.21
C VAL A 24 -11.20 -0.65 4.83
N SER A 25 -12.29 -0.23 4.18
CA SER A 25 -13.65 -0.52 4.64
C SER A 25 -13.91 -2.03 4.79
N LYS A 26 -13.48 -2.82 3.82
CA LYS A 26 -13.69 -4.29 3.85
C LYS A 26 -12.79 -4.99 4.87
N LEU A 27 -11.54 -4.57 5.05
CA LEU A 27 -10.66 -5.08 6.10
C LEU A 27 -11.25 -4.81 7.49
N LYS A 28 -11.81 -3.61 7.73
CA LYS A 28 -12.53 -3.30 8.98
C LYS A 28 -13.73 -4.24 9.19
N LYS A 29 -14.49 -4.58 8.13
CA LYS A 29 -15.60 -5.54 8.21
C LYS A 29 -15.15 -6.97 8.53
N GLN A 30 -13.87 -7.29 8.30
CA GLN A 30 -13.24 -8.54 8.73
C GLN A 30 -12.69 -8.49 10.15
N ASN A 31 -13.02 -7.44 10.92
CA ASN A 31 -12.57 -7.17 12.27
C ASN A 31 -11.05 -6.91 12.41
N ALA A 32 -10.39 -6.49 11.35
CA ALA A 32 -9.01 -6.04 11.43
C ALA A 32 -8.89 -4.68 12.13
N ASN A 33 -7.80 -4.48 12.85
CA ASN A 33 -7.38 -3.16 13.28
C ASN A 33 -6.54 -2.55 12.13
N VAL A 34 -7.08 -1.55 11.45
CA VAL A 34 -6.47 -1.02 10.23
C VAL A 34 -5.84 0.35 10.49
N PHE A 35 -4.54 0.45 10.29
CA PHE A 35 -3.79 1.70 10.29
C PHE A 35 -3.51 2.12 8.85
N VAL A 36 -3.59 3.42 8.57
CA VAL A 36 -3.34 3.93 7.21
C VAL A 36 -2.16 4.89 7.22
N VAL A 37 -1.22 4.62 6.31
CA VAL A 37 -0.06 5.47 6.04
C VAL A 37 -0.17 5.97 4.62
N MET A 38 -0.07 7.28 4.41
CA MET A 38 -0.21 7.88 3.08
C MET A 38 1.07 8.60 2.67
N SER A 39 1.52 8.36 1.45
CA SER A 39 2.53 9.23 0.84
C SER A 39 1.96 10.62 0.58
N TYR A 40 2.80 11.65 0.52
CA TYR A 40 2.37 13.00 0.18
C TYR A 40 1.57 13.05 -1.14
N SER A 41 2.01 12.29 -2.15
CA SER A 41 1.29 12.24 -3.43
C SER A 41 -0.10 11.61 -3.31
N ALA A 42 -0.30 10.65 -2.41
CA ALA A 42 -1.60 10.02 -2.19
C ALA A 42 -2.62 11.03 -1.63
N THR A 43 -2.19 11.95 -0.77
CA THR A 43 -3.08 12.98 -0.18
C THR A 43 -3.65 13.96 -1.21
N LYS A 44 -3.11 13.99 -2.44
CA LYS A 44 -3.63 14.81 -3.55
C LYS A 44 -4.84 14.17 -4.24
N PHE A 45 -5.04 12.86 -4.10
CA PHE A 45 -6.16 12.13 -4.71
C PHE A 45 -7.30 11.91 -3.74
N VAL A 46 -7.00 11.52 -2.51
CA VAL A 46 -7.99 11.32 -1.43
C VAL A 46 -7.42 11.92 -0.15
N THR A 47 -8.26 12.65 0.57
CA THR A 47 -7.80 13.29 1.81
C THR A 47 -7.56 12.28 2.93
N PRO A 48 -6.61 12.50 3.84
CA PRO A 48 -6.41 11.67 5.03
C PRO A 48 -7.68 11.48 5.85
N LEU A 49 -8.54 12.50 5.92
CA LEU A 49 -9.80 12.46 6.65
C LEU A 49 -10.71 11.31 6.19
N THR A 50 -10.75 11.01 4.89
CA THR A 50 -11.54 9.89 4.35
C THR A 50 -11.08 8.56 4.97
N PHE A 51 -9.78 8.30 4.97
CA PHE A 51 -9.23 7.07 5.53
C PHE A 51 -9.35 7.04 7.07
N GLN A 52 -9.15 8.17 7.74
CA GLN A 52 -9.30 8.27 9.19
C GLN A 52 -10.73 7.93 9.63
N THR A 53 -11.73 8.44 8.91
CA THR A 53 -13.14 8.17 9.20
C THR A 53 -13.47 6.68 9.07
N ILE A 54 -12.95 6.01 8.04
CA ILE A 54 -13.26 4.60 7.77
C ILE A 54 -12.45 3.65 8.65
N SER A 55 -11.15 3.91 8.85
CA SER A 55 -10.27 3.09 9.68
C SER A 55 -10.56 3.27 11.18
N THR A 56 -11.12 4.42 11.58
CA THR A 56 -11.28 4.86 12.98
C THR A 56 -9.94 5.08 13.72
N ASN A 57 -8.84 5.14 12.98
CA ASN A 57 -7.50 5.40 13.48
C ASN A 57 -6.91 6.65 12.80
N LEU A 58 -5.99 7.33 13.46
CA LEU A 58 -5.26 8.45 12.88
C LEU A 58 -4.48 7.99 11.63
N VAL A 59 -4.47 8.83 10.62
CA VAL A 59 -3.72 8.58 9.37
C VAL A 59 -2.35 9.25 9.45
N THR A 60 -1.30 8.48 9.25
CA THR A 60 0.06 9.00 9.27
C THR A 60 0.48 9.43 7.86
N THR A 61 0.91 10.69 7.71
CA THR A 61 1.28 11.27 6.40
C THR A 61 2.71 11.83 6.36
N ARG A 62 3.37 11.96 7.51
CA ARG A 62 4.71 12.53 7.65
C ARG A 62 5.61 11.62 8.48
N LEU A 63 6.91 11.66 8.19
CA LEU A 63 7.93 10.94 8.95
C LEU A 63 8.09 11.52 10.36
N TYR A 64 7.99 12.84 10.44
CA TYR A 64 8.12 13.60 11.67
C TYR A 64 6.90 14.48 11.82
N ASP A 65 6.07 14.18 12.82
CA ASP A 65 4.99 15.07 13.22
C ASP A 65 5.49 16.10 14.22
N ASP A 66 4.96 17.30 14.14
CA ASP A 66 5.29 18.39 15.04
C ASP A 66 4.94 17.98 16.50
N MET A 67 6.00 17.73 17.26
CA MET A 67 6.11 17.70 18.72
C MET A 67 4.87 17.34 19.55
N GLY A 68 4.80 16.13 20.04
CA GLY A 68 3.84 15.73 21.08
C GLY A 68 3.79 14.25 21.45
N ASN A 69 4.13 13.36 20.56
CA ASN A 69 4.19 11.91 20.87
C ASN A 69 5.65 11.46 20.97
N ALA A 70 6.00 10.89 22.12
CA ALA A 70 7.32 10.32 22.37
C ALA A 70 7.63 9.09 21.50
N GLU A 71 6.62 8.49 20.86
CA GLU A 71 6.80 7.36 19.95
C GLU A 71 7.00 7.83 18.52
N ILE A 72 8.07 7.32 17.91
CA ILE A 72 8.35 7.55 16.50
C ILE A 72 7.37 6.69 15.70
N ASN A 73 6.35 7.32 15.11
CA ASN A 73 5.20 6.66 14.47
C ASN A 73 5.55 5.51 13.52
N HIS A 74 6.60 5.66 12.68
CA HIS A 74 6.98 4.61 11.74
C HIS A 74 7.59 3.37 12.44
N ILE A 75 8.26 3.54 13.58
CA ILE A 75 8.81 2.41 14.35
C ILE A 75 7.68 1.66 15.04
N ALA A 76 6.75 2.37 15.70
CA ALA A 76 5.60 1.76 16.36
C ALA A 76 4.72 0.98 15.36
N LEU A 77 4.45 1.55 14.19
CA LEU A 77 3.73 0.89 13.11
C LEU A 77 4.47 -0.37 12.62
N ALA A 78 5.79 -0.25 12.39
CA ALA A 78 6.60 -1.36 11.88
C ALA A 78 6.70 -2.54 12.85
N GLN A 79 6.74 -2.26 14.16
CA GLN A 79 6.86 -3.29 15.21
C GLN A 79 5.55 -3.99 15.55
N ASN A 80 4.41 -3.26 15.47
CA ASN A 80 3.11 -3.76 15.90
C ASN A 80 2.26 -4.32 14.76
N ALA A 81 2.70 -4.21 13.51
CA ALA A 81 1.96 -4.73 12.37
C ALA A 81 2.09 -6.25 12.24
N ASP A 82 0.97 -6.91 11.94
CA ASP A 82 0.96 -8.31 11.47
C ASP A 82 1.16 -8.39 9.96
N LEU A 83 0.72 -7.37 9.21
CA LEU A 83 0.83 -7.30 7.75
C LEU A 83 0.90 -5.85 7.26
N PHE A 84 1.74 -5.61 6.28
CA PHE A 84 1.70 -4.40 5.46
C PHE A 84 1.06 -4.68 4.11
N VAL A 85 0.10 -3.85 3.70
CA VAL A 85 -0.52 -3.87 2.37
C VAL A 85 -0.22 -2.56 1.66
N VAL A 86 0.58 -2.60 0.61
CA VAL A 86 0.92 -1.42 -0.20
C VAL A 86 -0.02 -1.36 -1.39
N ALA A 87 -1.03 -0.51 -1.33
CA ALA A 87 -2.05 -0.37 -2.35
C ALA A 87 -2.47 1.11 -2.52
N PRO A 88 -2.40 1.68 -3.73
CA PRO A 88 -1.71 1.13 -4.89
C PRO A 88 -0.19 1.18 -4.70
N ALA A 89 0.54 0.13 -5.15
CA ALA A 89 1.99 0.17 -5.21
C ALA A 89 2.43 0.77 -6.55
N THR A 90 2.91 2.00 -6.52
CA THR A 90 3.40 2.70 -7.71
C THR A 90 4.82 2.23 -8.08
N ALA A 91 5.23 2.47 -9.33
CA ALA A 91 6.63 2.24 -9.75
C ALA A 91 7.64 2.94 -8.84
N ASN A 92 7.30 4.14 -8.34
CA ASN A 92 8.14 4.91 -7.40
C ASN A 92 8.38 4.14 -6.10
N ILE A 93 7.32 3.66 -5.43
CA ILE A 93 7.49 2.97 -4.15
C ILE A 93 8.18 1.61 -4.34
N ILE A 94 7.87 0.87 -5.41
CA ILE A 94 8.54 -0.38 -5.76
C ILE A 94 10.04 -0.14 -5.95
N GLY A 95 10.41 0.90 -6.71
CA GLY A 95 11.80 1.29 -6.92
C GLY A 95 12.51 1.70 -5.63
N LYS A 96 11.87 2.46 -4.76
CA LYS A 96 12.42 2.86 -3.46
C LYS A 96 12.72 1.65 -2.59
N ILE A 97 11.73 0.78 -2.36
CA ILE A 97 11.89 -0.40 -1.51
C ILE A 97 12.98 -1.33 -2.08
N ALA A 98 12.96 -1.58 -3.40
CA ALA A 98 13.94 -2.44 -4.05
C ALA A 98 15.39 -1.95 -3.91
N ASN A 99 15.60 -0.66 -3.66
CA ASN A 99 16.92 -0.05 -3.51
C ASN A 99 17.20 0.49 -2.09
N GLY A 100 16.35 0.14 -1.10
CA GLY A 100 16.54 0.51 0.30
C GLY A 100 16.40 2.00 0.58
N ILE A 101 15.65 2.74 -0.25
CA ILE A 101 15.41 4.17 -0.07
C ILE A 101 14.27 4.35 0.94
N ALA A 102 14.55 5.07 2.04
CA ALA A 102 13.64 5.32 3.16
C ALA A 102 13.55 6.83 3.42
N ASP A 103 13.01 7.58 2.46
CA ASP A 103 12.97 9.04 2.45
C ASP A 103 11.57 9.62 2.72
N ASP A 104 10.56 8.76 2.87
CA ASP A 104 9.20 9.13 3.23
C ASP A 104 8.60 8.13 4.24
N ILE A 105 7.47 8.48 4.83
CA ILE A 105 6.83 7.66 5.88
C ILE A 105 6.47 6.25 5.39
N VAL A 106 6.06 6.08 4.13
CA VAL A 106 5.70 4.78 3.55
C VAL A 106 6.94 3.92 3.38
N SER A 107 7.96 4.41 2.66
CA SER A 107 9.19 3.68 2.41
C SER A 107 9.93 3.34 3.70
N THR A 108 10.00 4.28 4.65
CA THR A 108 10.64 4.07 5.94
C THR A 108 9.93 2.99 6.76
N SER A 109 8.60 3.02 6.85
CA SER A 109 7.83 2.02 7.59
C SER A 109 8.01 0.62 7.02
N ILE A 110 8.04 0.49 5.68
CA ILE A 110 8.22 -0.79 4.99
C ILE A 110 9.64 -1.34 5.19
N ILE A 111 10.67 -0.49 5.18
CA ILE A 111 12.07 -0.92 5.42
C ILE A 111 12.27 -1.31 6.89
N ALA A 112 11.55 -0.70 7.82
CA ALA A 112 11.69 -0.94 9.25
C ALA A 112 10.93 -2.16 9.76
N THR A 113 10.00 -2.72 8.99
CA THR A 113 9.15 -3.83 9.46
C THR A 113 9.78 -5.21 9.26
N LYS A 114 9.42 -6.15 10.15
CA LYS A 114 9.63 -7.60 9.99
C LYS A 114 8.35 -8.33 9.57
N ALA A 115 7.21 -7.63 9.58
CA ALA A 115 5.94 -8.20 9.14
C ALA A 115 5.98 -8.47 7.62
N PRO A 116 5.22 -9.45 7.14
CA PRO A 116 5.03 -9.66 5.71
C PRO A 116 4.54 -8.39 5.01
N VAL A 117 4.97 -8.19 3.78
CA VAL A 117 4.56 -7.04 2.95
C VAL A 117 3.94 -7.54 1.66
N LEU A 118 2.68 -7.19 1.43
CA LEU A 118 1.96 -7.41 0.19
C LEU A 118 1.96 -6.13 -0.64
N LEU A 119 2.55 -6.17 -1.83
CA LEU A 119 2.48 -5.08 -2.79
C LEU A 119 1.40 -5.37 -3.84
N VAL A 120 0.55 -4.38 -4.09
CA VAL A 120 -0.50 -4.45 -5.12
C VAL A 120 -0.21 -3.38 -6.16
N PRO A 121 0.54 -3.70 -7.24
CA PRO A 121 0.93 -2.74 -8.25
C PRO A 121 -0.26 -2.10 -8.95
N ALA A 122 -0.16 -0.79 -9.20
CA ALA A 122 -1.08 -0.09 -10.09
C ALA A 122 -0.36 1.09 -10.77
N MET A 123 -0.28 1.01 -12.08
CA MET A 123 0.38 2.01 -12.93
C MET A 123 -0.02 1.83 -14.39
N ASN A 124 0.34 2.77 -15.23
CA ASN A 124 0.21 2.65 -16.69
C ASN A 124 0.91 1.37 -17.21
N THR A 125 0.36 0.75 -18.25
CA THR A 125 0.86 -0.51 -18.82
C THR A 125 2.34 -0.42 -19.22
N VAL A 126 2.74 0.65 -19.90
CA VAL A 126 4.13 0.85 -20.34
C VAL A 126 5.07 0.96 -19.13
N MET A 127 4.60 1.58 -18.04
CA MET A 127 5.36 1.63 -16.78
C MET A 127 5.49 0.24 -16.15
N TYR A 128 4.39 -0.53 -16.13
CA TYR A 128 4.41 -1.86 -15.54
C TYR A 128 5.32 -2.81 -16.33
N GLU A 129 5.25 -2.77 -17.65
CA GLU A 129 6.08 -3.59 -18.55
C GLU A 129 7.53 -3.12 -18.67
N ASN A 130 7.86 -1.95 -18.10
CA ASN A 130 9.22 -1.43 -18.15
C ASN A 130 10.21 -2.41 -17.50
N PRO A 131 11.30 -2.81 -18.19
CA PRO A 131 12.26 -3.80 -17.68
C PRO A 131 12.86 -3.45 -16.31
N ILE A 132 13.03 -2.15 -16.02
CA ILE A 132 13.56 -1.70 -14.73
C ILE A 132 12.52 -1.95 -13.64
N VAL A 133 11.24 -1.68 -13.89
CA VAL A 133 10.17 -1.93 -12.93
C VAL A 133 9.99 -3.43 -12.70
N GLN A 134 9.98 -4.23 -13.76
CA GLN A 134 9.90 -5.69 -13.65
C GLN A 134 11.10 -6.28 -12.90
N ASN A 135 12.31 -5.80 -13.15
CA ASN A 135 13.50 -6.22 -12.40
C ASN A 135 13.41 -5.88 -10.90
N ASN A 136 12.86 -4.71 -10.55
CA ASN A 136 12.62 -4.33 -9.16
C ASN A 136 11.57 -5.24 -8.49
N ILE A 137 10.49 -5.60 -9.20
CA ILE A 137 9.48 -6.54 -8.71
C ILE A 137 10.10 -7.91 -8.45
N GLU A 138 10.83 -8.45 -9.41
CA GLU A 138 11.50 -9.76 -9.26
C GLU A 138 12.56 -9.76 -8.15
N LYS A 139 13.30 -8.65 -8.00
CA LYS A 139 14.23 -8.46 -6.89
C LYS A 139 13.50 -8.53 -5.54
N LEU A 140 12.39 -7.83 -5.40
CA LEU A 140 11.61 -7.83 -4.16
C LEU A 140 10.99 -9.21 -3.87
N LYS A 141 10.47 -9.90 -4.89
CA LYS A 141 9.99 -11.29 -4.74
C LYS A 141 11.07 -12.23 -4.16
N LYS A 142 12.31 -12.10 -4.64
CA LYS A 142 13.46 -12.86 -4.11
C LYS A 142 13.77 -12.55 -2.65
N PHE A 143 13.46 -11.35 -2.17
CA PHE A 143 13.60 -10.97 -0.76
C PHE A 143 12.35 -11.28 0.08
N GLY A 144 11.38 -12.02 -0.46
CA GLY A 144 10.22 -12.51 0.28
C GLY A 144 9.01 -11.57 0.28
N TYR A 145 9.07 -10.43 -0.41
CA TYR A 145 7.91 -9.57 -0.61
C TYR A 145 6.85 -10.28 -1.45
N LYS A 146 5.59 -10.16 -1.04
CA LYS A 146 4.45 -10.76 -1.75
C LYS A 146 3.87 -9.76 -2.74
N PHE A 147 3.33 -10.27 -3.82
CA PHE A 147 2.70 -9.45 -4.85
C PHE A 147 1.33 -10.03 -5.21
N LEU A 148 0.34 -9.15 -5.29
CA LEU A 148 -0.91 -9.43 -5.99
C LEU A 148 -0.84 -8.70 -7.33
N GLU A 149 -0.77 -9.46 -8.40
CA GLU A 149 -0.56 -8.92 -9.75
C GLU A 149 -1.73 -7.98 -10.16
N PRO A 150 -1.44 -6.93 -10.93
CA PRO A 150 -2.48 -6.03 -11.43
C PRO A 150 -3.38 -6.74 -12.45
N GLU A 151 -4.60 -6.25 -12.57
CA GLU A 151 -5.56 -6.75 -13.56
C GLU A 151 -5.33 -6.11 -14.94
N VAL A 152 -5.79 -6.83 -15.97
CA VAL A 152 -5.97 -6.29 -17.31
C VAL A 152 -7.31 -5.56 -17.37
N GLY A 153 -7.34 -4.39 -17.97
CA GLY A 153 -8.59 -3.64 -18.15
C GLY A 153 -8.37 -2.22 -18.63
N THR A 154 -9.47 -1.48 -18.72
CA THR A 154 -9.46 -0.09 -19.20
C THR A 154 -8.64 0.79 -18.25
N MET A 155 -7.69 1.49 -18.83
CA MET A 155 -6.82 2.43 -18.12
C MET A 155 -7.53 3.78 -17.88
N ALA A 156 -6.95 4.61 -17.02
CA ALA A 156 -7.57 5.87 -16.62
C ALA A 156 -7.66 6.91 -17.75
N MET A 157 -6.78 6.85 -18.73
CA MET A 157 -6.77 7.78 -19.87
C MET A 157 -7.44 7.14 -21.08
N LYS A 158 -8.36 7.87 -21.73
CA LYS A 158 -9.09 7.42 -22.93
C LYS A 158 -8.17 7.05 -24.12
N SER A 159 -6.95 7.57 -24.15
CA SER A 159 -5.95 7.26 -25.18
C SER A 159 -5.21 5.95 -24.94
N GLU A 160 -5.38 5.34 -23.77
CA GLU A 160 -4.74 4.08 -23.45
C GLU A 160 -5.71 2.93 -23.76
N GLN A 161 -5.22 1.95 -24.52
CA GLN A 161 -5.95 0.71 -24.75
C GLN A 161 -6.01 -0.11 -23.47
N ASP A 162 -6.89 -1.11 -23.43
CA ASP A 162 -6.90 -2.08 -22.36
C ASP A 162 -5.53 -2.74 -22.20
N GLY A 163 -5.01 -2.76 -20.99
CA GLY A 163 -3.69 -3.28 -20.69
C GLY A 163 -3.53 -3.69 -19.24
N ILE A 164 -2.41 -4.33 -18.94
CA ILE A 164 -2.06 -4.71 -17.57
C ILE A 164 -1.59 -3.49 -16.78
N GLY A 165 -2.02 -3.38 -15.52
CA GLY A 165 -1.60 -2.28 -14.64
C GLY A 165 -2.71 -1.70 -13.78
N ARG A 166 -3.95 -2.19 -13.95
CA ARG A 166 -5.10 -1.78 -13.17
C ARG A 166 -5.05 -2.39 -11.78
N LEU A 167 -5.34 -1.58 -10.74
CA LEU A 167 -5.50 -2.09 -9.38
C LEU A 167 -6.67 -3.10 -9.33
N PRO A 168 -6.47 -4.31 -8.78
CA PRO A 168 -7.53 -5.27 -8.57
C PRO A 168 -8.70 -4.69 -7.77
N GLU A 169 -9.86 -5.30 -7.92
CA GLU A 169 -11.04 -4.86 -7.16
C GLU A 169 -10.79 -5.06 -5.65
N SER A 170 -11.38 -4.16 -4.85
CA SER A 170 -11.12 -4.15 -3.40
C SER A 170 -11.44 -5.48 -2.71
N ILE A 171 -12.41 -6.25 -3.24
CA ILE A 171 -12.74 -7.56 -2.71
C ILE A 171 -11.66 -8.59 -3.02
N SER A 172 -11.05 -8.53 -4.21
CA SER A 172 -9.96 -9.44 -4.61
C SER A 172 -8.73 -9.23 -3.72
N ILE A 173 -8.40 -7.96 -3.41
CA ILE A 173 -7.29 -7.64 -2.51
C ILE A 173 -7.56 -8.20 -1.10
N VAL A 174 -8.77 -8.01 -0.58
CA VAL A 174 -9.13 -8.49 0.76
C VAL A 174 -9.17 -10.01 0.83
N ASN A 175 -9.70 -10.69 -0.19
CA ASN A 175 -9.67 -12.15 -0.25
C ASN A 175 -8.23 -12.67 -0.26
N HIS A 176 -7.35 -12.05 -1.04
CA HIS A 176 -5.93 -12.42 -1.04
C HIS A 176 -5.29 -12.26 0.35
N VAL A 177 -5.59 -11.16 1.08
CA VAL A 177 -5.14 -10.97 2.46
C VAL A 177 -5.68 -12.05 3.40
N LEU A 178 -6.93 -12.48 3.23
CA LEU A 178 -7.54 -13.55 4.05
C LEU A 178 -6.91 -14.92 3.81
N ASP A 179 -6.37 -15.16 2.61
CA ASP A 179 -5.71 -16.41 2.21
C ASP A 179 -4.22 -16.42 2.59
N MET A 180 -3.66 -15.29 3.03
CA MET A 180 -2.27 -15.21 3.48
C MET A 180 -2.12 -15.74 4.91
N GLU A 181 -1.02 -16.46 5.15
CA GLU A 181 -0.56 -16.79 6.50
C GLU A 181 0.36 -15.69 7.03
N PHE A 182 0.00 -15.09 8.19
CA PHE A 182 0.80 -14.05 8.90
C PHE A 182 0.40 -13.89 10.36
#